data_2d14939b38e586718c9d833d3af91d4e
#
_entry.id   2d14939b38e586718c9d833d3af91d4e
#
_cell.length_a   1.000
_cell.length_b   1.000
_cell.length_c   1.000
_cell.angle_alpha   90.00
_cell.angle_beta   90.00
_cell.angle_gamma   90.00
#
_symmetry.space_group_name_H-M   'P 1'
#
loop_
_entity.id
_entity.type
_entity.pdbx_description
1 polymer ?
#
loop_
_entity_poly.entity_id
_entity_poly.type
_entity_poly.pdbx_seq_one_letter_code
_entity_poly.pdbx_strand_id
1 'polypeptide(L)'
;MKTAVHTAVALLFAVLCATAPGCGDGPAAAPLVSASAAPQAPASGAAGSDYPAATEPMADGATLPDLAWQGLGESGEPRAVALHDYFEPNAARSRVLVLRVNGGAWCGTCLWHASHTGEVMSLPVGSRLRWLDLVVGDADNAPARPSDLPAWRALVDAPAGIAFGADPSFLLRALGPAGGVLLPLYVLVDTRTMRVHGVVSNPDPAALATRLATTLAELDGATPPAPISEPLVDGIFHRNEWDMIRDVVTPAAPPADPTNAVADSVAAAALGKALFFDTGLSTEATVSCATCHDPGKELSDGRPTAMGVAPGNRKTPRIALAAFSRWQFWDGRADSLWSQALGPIENAKEIGGSRVAVVRRLATRHASALAAAFPSLPLPDLARLPDGGKPGDAAYDALPASDKDAVTRVFVAAGKAIAAYERTFRVQPNALDAYSRGESGALSAAEKQGLALFARVGCMQCHWGPRLTDDAFHVTRLSSGRADGGADTGRSDGLGQLRASEFLGSGRWSDAPASGRVLPASDGAPARALVGAFKTPSLRGIAAAAPYGHGGTEASLVSVTESYGTGGLAASDPRAAGDLEPWLIRFDVLAQWAIPPFLATLSGEPIVP
;
A
#
# COMPACT_ATOMS: atom_id res chain seq x y z
N MET A 1 -31.64 -26.47 21.46
CA MET A 1 -30.44 -25.87 22.10
C MET A 1 -29.75 -24.74 21.28
N LYS A 2 -30.21 -24.40 20.09
CA LYS A 2 -29.62 -23.28 19.29
C LYS A 2 -30.34 -21.94 19.47
N THR A 3 -31.50 -21.89 20.09
CA THR A 3 -32.31 -20.67 20.27
C THR A 3 -32.04 -19.96 21.62
N ALA A 4 -31.36 -20.60 22.55
CA ALA A 4 -31.12 -20.04 23.90
C ALA A 4 -29.84 -19.17 24.00
N VAL A 5 -28.92 -19.26 23.00
CA VAL A 5 -27.66 -18.51 23.02
C VAL A 5 -27.84 -17.08 22.50
N HIS A 6 -28.80 -16.85 21.58
CA HIS A 6 -29.06 -15.51 21.03
C HIS A 6 -29.78 -14.56 22.00
N THR A 7 -30.53 -15.10 22.96
CA THR A 7 -31.25 -14.26 23.94
C THR A 7 -30.38 -13.87 25.14
N ALA A 8 -29.32 -14.64 25.43
CA ALA A 8 -28.41 -14.35 26.54
C ALA A 8 -27.41 -13.22 26.20
N VAL A 9 -27.04 -13.06 24.94
CA VAL A 9 -26.12 -12.00 24.49
C VAL A 9 -26.82 -10.64 24.48
N ALA A 10 -28.10 -10.57 24.14
CA ALA A 10 -28.86 -9.33 24.13
C ALA A 10 -29.17 -8.77 25.54
N LEU A 11 -29.25 -9.64 26.57
CA LEU A 11 -29.51 -9.22 27.96
C LEU A 11 -28.23 -8.82 28.74
N LEU A 12 -27.04 -9.26 28.30
CA LEU A 12 -25.78 -8.88 28.95
C LEU A 12 -25.37 -7.44 28.58
N PHE A 13 -25.79 -6.92 27.44
CA PHE A 13 -25.47 -5.57 26.98
C PHE A 13 -26.28 -4.46 27.69
N ALA A 14 -27.47 -4.76 28.18
CA ALA A 14 -28.30 -3.76 28.85
C ALA A 14 -27.88 -3.50 30.32
N VAL A 15 -27.07 -4.36 30.92
CA VAL A 15 -26.67 -4.26 32.36
C VAL A 15 -25.28 -3.64 32.53
N LEU A 16 -24.43 -3.66 31.51
CA LEU A 16 -23.04 -3.14 31.60
C LEU A 16 -22.90 -1.62 31.33
N CYS A 17 -23.91 -0.97 30.77
CA CYS A 17 -23.90 0.49 30.57
C CYS A 17 -24.38 1.31 31.77
N ALA A 18 -24.89 0.67 32.84
CA ALA A 18 -25.51 1.38 33.95
C ALA A 18 -24.61 1.61 35.19
N THR A 19 -23.39 1.11 35.24
CA THR A 19 -22.55 1.15 36.48
C THR A 19 -21.07 1.49 36.26
N ALA A 20 -20.70 2.27 35.27
CA ALA A 20 -19.33 2.83 35.17
C ALA A 20 -19.37 4.34 35.43
N PRO A 21 -18.92 4.85 36.58
CA PRO A 21 -18.64 6.27 36.74
C PRO A 21 -17.24 6.55 36.20
N GLY A 22 -17.13 7.42 35.20
CA GLY A 22 -15.85 7.96 34.78
C GLY A 22 -15.54 7.95 33.29
N CYS A 23 -16.41 8.49 32.44
CA CYS A 23 -15.97 9.09 31.19
C CYS A 23 -15.60 10.54 31.49
N GLY A 24 -14.43 10.74 32.05
CA GLY A 24 -13.80 12.03 32.20
C GLY A 24 -12.93 12.29 30.97
N ASP A 25 -12.96 13.53 30.53
CA ASP A 25 -12.18 14.08 29.40
C ASP A 25 -10.73 13.57 29.39
N GLY A 26 -10.37 12.82 28.36
CA GLY A 26 -8.97 12.51 28.07
C GLY A 26 -8.21 13.80 27.72
N PRO A 27 -6.91 13.87 28.02
CA PRO A 27 -6.14 15.09 27.76
C PRO A 27 -6.20 15.45 26.29
N ALA A 28 -6.52 16.72 26.01
CA ALA A 28 -6.52 17.31 24.69
C ALA A 28 -5.20 16.96 23.98
N ALA A 29 -5.30 16.35 22.82
CA ALA A 29 -4.15 16.04 21.99
C ALA A 29 -3.40 17.36 21.71
N ALA A 30 -2.13 17.40 22.06
CA ALA A 30 -1.25 18.52 21.75
C ALA A 30 -1.25 18.75 20.22
N PRO A 31 -1.22 19.99 19.74
CA PRO A 31 -1.25 20.27 18.31
C PRO A 31 0.02 19.69 17.66
N LEU A 32 -0.17 18.71 16.78
CA LEU A 32 0.88 18.19 15.92
C LEU A 32 1.19 19.24 14.84
N VAL A 33 2.03 20.20 15.18
CA VAL A 33 2.61 21.13 14.21
C VAL A 33 3.87 20.49 13.66
N SER A 34 3.81 19.97 12.45
CA SER A 34 4.99 19.78 11.63
C SER A 34 4.67 20.02 10.16
N ALA A 35 5.40 20.95 9.61
CA ALA A 35 5.30 21.47 8.27
C ALA A 35 5.46 20.39 7.19
N SER A 36 4.33 19.87 6.67
CA SER A 36 4.23 19.62 5.25
C SER A 36 3.98 20.99 4.60
N ALA A 37 4.45 21.22 3.38
CA ALA A 37 4.18 22.49 2.70
C ALA A 37 2.66 22.69 2.62
N ALA A 38 2.13 23.55 3.48
CA ALA A 38 0.74 23.96 3.40
C ALA A 38 0.49 24.56 2.02
N PRO A 39 -0.72 24.40 1.43
CA PRO A 39 -1.08 25.13 0.24
C PRO A 39 -0.77 26.61 0.48
N GLN A 40 -0.09 27.23 -0.48
CA GLN A 40 0.27 28.62 -0.36
C GLN A 40 -1.02 29.44 -0.44
N ALA A 41 -1.23 30.33 0.52
CA ALA A 41 -2.18 31.42 0.29
C ALA A 41 -1.77 32.13 -1.02
N PRO A 42 -2.69 32.44 -1.95
CA PRO A 42 -2.33 33.15 -3.16
C PRO A 42 -1.56 34.40 -2.79
N ALA A 43 -0.47 34.68 -3.51
CA ALA A 43 0.32 35.89 -3.28
C ALA A 43 -0.64 37.07 -3.28
N SER A 44 -0.64 37.85 -2.20
CA SER A 44 -1.51 39.00 -2.03
C SER A 44 -1.25 40.04 -3.13
N GLY A 45 -1.94 39.92 -4.26
CA GLY A 45 -1.73 40.79 -5.41
C GLY A 45 -2.66 40.55 -6.60
N ALA A 46 -3.45 39.46 -6.61
CA ALA A 46 -4.37 39.14 -7.72
C ALA A 46 -5.80 38.80 -7.25
N ALA A 47 -6.13 38.94 -5.97
CA ALA A 47 -7.49 38.74 -5.49
C ALA A 47 -8.32 39.97 -5.79
N GLY A 48 -9.34 39.84 -6.62
CA GLY A 48 -10.51 40.71 -6.50
C GLY A 48 -11.00 40.58 -5.04
N SER A 49 -11.26 41.71 -4.38
CA SER A 49 -11.53 41.88 -2.95
C SER A 49 -12.77 41.16 -2.39
N ASP A 50 -13.38 40.24 -3.14
CA ASP A 50 -14.73 39.73 -2.88
C ASP A 50 -14.78 38.32 -2.32
N TYR A 51 -13.63 37.58 -2.24
CA TYR A 51 -13.62 36.25 -1.65
C TYR A 51 -13.93 36.35 -0.14
N PRO A 52 -14.86 35.53 0.40
CA PRO A 52 -15.30 35.67 1.78
C PRO A 52 -14.20 35.37 2.78
N ALA A 53 -14.24 36.04 3.93
CA ALA A 53 -13.29 35.81 5.01
C ALA A 53 -13.43 34.38 5.55
N ALA A 54 -12.29 33.71 5.71
CA ALA A 54 -12.25 32.36 6.26
C ALA A 54 -12.72 32.29 7.72
N THR A 55 -13.34 31.19 8.07
CA THR A 55 -13.71 30.87 9.46
C THR A 55 -12.80 29.76 9.98
N GLU A 56 -12.14 29.99 11.10
CA GLU A 56 -11.30 29.01 11.77
C GLU A 56 -12.00 28.39 13.02
N PRO A 57 -11.84 27.11 13.33
CA PRO A 57 -11.11 26.12 12.52
C PRO A 57 -11.89 25.71 11.27
N MET A 58 -11.20 25.18 10.25
CA MET A 58 -11.86 24.56 9.09
C MET A 58 -12.68 23.37 9.57
N ALA A 59 -13.98 23.42 9.34
CA ALA A 59 -14.93 22.40 9.76
C ALA A 59 -16.20 22.45 8.90
N ASP A 60 -17.11 21.52 9.11
CA ASP A 60 -18.46 21.62 8.55
C ASP A 60 -19.13 22.92 9.04
N GLY A 61 -19.72 23.66 8.12
CA GLY A 61 -20.28 24.99 8.37
C GLY A 61 -19.29 26.16 8.33
N ALA A 62 -17.98 25.91 8.25
CA ALA A 62 -16.97 26.98 8.12
C ALA A 62 -16.84 27.48 6.69
N THR A 63 -16.43 28.73 6.52
CA THR A 63 -16.00 29.29 5.22
C THR A 63 -14.54 28.94 5.00
N LEU A 64 -14.23 28.27 3.88
CA LEU A 64 -12.86 27.87 3.54
C LEU A 64 -11.99 29.11 3.21
N PRO A 65 -10.71 29.11 3.63
CA PRO A 65 -9.75 30.09 3.13
C PRO A 65 -9.54 29.91 1.63
N ASP A 66 -9.08 30.96 0.95
CA ASP A 66 -8.72 30.86 -0.47
C ASP A 66 -7.42 30.08 -0.62
N LEU A 67 -7.54 28.77 -0.84
CA LEU A 67 -6.44 27.84 -1.02
C LEU A 67 -6.13 27.66 -2.49
N ALA A 68 -4.86 27.47 -2.81
CA ALA A 68 -4.41 27.19 -4.18
C ALA A 68 -3.43 26.01 -4.21
N TRP A 69 -3.52 25.24 -5.28
CA TRP A 69 -2.65 24.08 -5.54
C TRP A 69 -2.02 24.20 -6.91
N GLN A 70 -0.78 23.73 -7.03
CA GLN A 70 -0.22 23.47 -8.35
C GLN A 70 -0.93 22.25 -8.93
N GLY A 71 -1.46 22.37 -10.15
CA GLY A 71 -2.34 21.33 -10.65
C GLY A 71 -2.60 21.36 -12.16
N LEU A 72 -3.74 20.80 -12.53
CA LEU A 72 -4.27 20.80 -13.89
C LEU A 72 -5.65 21.48 -13.88
N GLY A 73 -5.87 22.39 -14.82
CA GLY A 73 -7.18 22.97 -15.06
C GLY A 73 -8.20 21.96 -15.63
N GLU A 74 -9.43 22.40 -15.81
CA GLU A 74 -10.55 21.56 -16.27
C GLU A 74 -10.33 20.93 -17.65
N SER A 75 -9.55 21.55 -18.54
CA SER A 75 -9.14 20.98 -19.84
C SER A 75 -7.83 20.17 -19.76
N GLY A 76 -7.19 20.12 -18.60
CA GLY A 76 -5.97 19.35 -18.35
C GLY A 76 -4.67 20.14 -18.57
N GLU A 77 -4.74 21.45 -18.73
CA GLU A 77 -3.58 22.34 -18.83
C GLU A 77 -2.92 22.52 -17.44
N PRO A 78 -1.57 22.47 -17.35
CA PRO A 78 -0.88 22.79 -16.11
C PRO A 78 -1.12 24.24 -15.68
N ARG A 79 -1.65 24.45 -14.47
CA ARG A 79 -1.85 25.76 -13.86
C ARG A 79 -2.02 25.68 -12.35
N ALA A 80 -1.92 26.81 -11.68
CA ALA A 80 -2.45 26.90 -10.32
C ALA A 80 -3.99 26.82 -10.37
N VAL A 81 -4.58 26.02 -9.47
CA VAL A 81 -6.02 25.88 -9.27
C VAL A 81 -6.34 26.40 -7.89
N ALA A 82 -7.22 27.38 -7.77
CA ALA A 82 -7.54 28.04 -6.50
C ALA A 82 -9.04 27.99 -6.21
N LEU A 83 -9.41 28.10 -4.93
CA LEU A 83 -10.81 28.09 -4.53
C LEU A 83 -11.57 29.32 -5.06
N HIS A 84 -10.90 30.46 -5.23
CA HIS A 84 -11.54 31.64 -5.86
C HIS A 84 -11.97 31.39 -7.32
N ASP A 85 -11.39 30.43 -8.04
CA ASP A 85 -11.84 30.02 -9.39
C ASP A 85 -13.28 29.46 -9.38
N TYR A 86 -13.78 29.07 -8.22
CA TYR A 86 -15.12 28.50 -8.01
C TYR A 86 -16.07 29.41 -7.25
N PHE A 87 -15.60 30.57 -6.80
CA PHE A 87 -16.42 31.54 -6.08
C PHE A 87 -17.40 32.28 -7.03
N GLU A 88 -18.69 32.11 -6.82
CA GLU A 88 -19.76 32.61 -7.68
C GLU A 88 -20.80 33.40 -6.86
N PRO A 89 -20.47 34.55 -6.27
CA PRO A 89 -21.35 35.29 -5.32
C PRO A 89 -22.69 35.71 -5.92
N ASN A 90 -22.74 35.94 -7.23
CA ASN A 90 -23.91 36.38 -7.95
C ASN A 90 -24.60 35.27 -8.75
N ALA A 91 -24.29 33.99 -8.49
CA ALA A 91 -24.94 32.90 -9.20
C ALA A 91 -26.45 32.90 -8.97
N ALA A 92 -27.24 32.80 -10.05
CA ALA A 92 -28.71 32.80 -9.99
C ALA A 92 -29.28 31.61 -9.21
N ARG A 93 -28.52 30.51 -9.16
CA ARG A 93 -28.81 29.30 -8.38
C ARG A 93 -27.55 28.87 -7.65
N SER A 94 -27.74 28.29 -6.48
CA SER A 94 -26.65 27.67 -5.75
C SER A 94 -26.01 26.56 -6.57
N ARG A 95 -24.68 26.50 -6.54
CA ARG A 95 -23.89 25.40 -7.05
C ARG A 95 -23.07 24.80 -5.91
N VAL A 96 -22.73 23.54 -6.01
CA VAL A 96 -21.88 22.86 -5.06
C VAL A 96 -20.54 22.59 -5.72
N LEU A 97 -19.46 23.10 -5.11
CA LEU A 97 -18.13 22.65 -5.40
C LEU A 97 -17.90 21.36 -4.63
N VAL A 98 -17.62 20.28 -5.35
CA VAL A 98 -17.24 19.00 -4.82
C VAL A 98 -15.71 18.94 -4.78
N LEU A 99 -15.14 19.10 -3.59
CA LEU A 99 -13.74 18.81 -3.36
C LEU A 99 -13.64 17.32 -3.02
N ARG A 100 -13.04 16.52 -3.89
CA ARG A 100 -12.81 15.11 -3.63
C ARG A 100 -11.33 14.88 -3.33
N VAL A 101 -11.00 14.50 -2.10
CA VAL A 101 -9.64 14.22 -1.66
C VAL A 101 -9.38 12.72 -1.75
N ASN A 102 -8.43 12.36 -2.58
CA ASN A 102 -8.08 10.99 -2.92
C ASN A 102 -6.69 10.62 -2.38
N GLY A 103 -6.50 9.34 -2.01
CA GLY A 103 -5.19 8.82 -1.62
C GLY A 103 -4.19 8.85 -2.77
N GLY A 104 -4.63 8.42 -3.93
CA GLY A 104 -3.79 8.22 -5.12
C GLY A 104 -4.06 6.85 -5.74
N ALA A 105 -3.23 6.42 -6.67
CA ALA A 105 -3.40 5.15 -7.39
C ALA A 105 -3.22 3.89 -6.52
N TRP A 106 -2.76 4.03 -5.29
CA TRP A 106 -2.72 2.96 -4.31
C TRP A 106 -4.08 2.69 -3.65
N CYS A 107 -4.92 3.70 -3.53
CA CYS A 107 -6.19 3.65 -2.79
C CYS A 107 -7.29 2.99 -3.62
N GLY A 108 -7.63 1.74 -3.31
CA GLY A 108 -8.63 0.96 -4.05
C GLY A 108 -10.00 1.62 -4.09
N THR A 109 -10.50 2.12 -2.95
CA THR A 109 -11.77 2.85 -2.89
C THR A 109 -11.74 4.14 -3.72
N CYS A 110 -10.62 4.87 -3.71
CA CYS A 110 -10.46 6.07 -4.54
C CYS A 110 -10.49 5.75 -6.04
N LEU A 111 -9.86 4.64 -6.45
CA LEU A 111 -9.88 4.16 -7.83
C LEU A 111 -11.29 3.79 -8.28
N TRP A 112 -12.06 3.14 -7.40
CA TRP A 112 -13.45 2.84 -7.70
C TRP A 112 -14.26 4.12 -7.93
N HIS A 113 -14.18 5.09 -7.02
CA HIS A 113 -14.86 6.39 -7.15
C HIS A 113 -14.40 7.18 -8.37
N ALA A 114 -13.12 7.15 -8.70
CA ALA A 114 -12.56 7.80 -9.88
C ALA A 114 -13.16 7.22 -11.17
N SER A 115 -13.22 5.88 -11.27
CA SER A 115 -13.77 5.18 -12.45
C SER A 115 -15.29 5.25 -12.60
N HIS A 116 -16.01 5.80 -11.61
CA HIS A 116 -17.48 5.98 -11.63
C HIS A 116 -17.88 7.46 -11.51
N THR A 117 -16.97 8.39 -11.73
CA THR A 117 -17.23 9.84 -11.62
C THR A 117 -18.28 10.29 -12.63
N GLY A 118 -18.27 9.77 -13.84
CA GLY A 118 -19.25 10.08 -14.91
C GLY A 118 -20.69 9.76 -14.51
N GLU A 119 -20.90 8.72 -13.72
CA GLU A 119 -22.24 8.38 -13.21
C GLU A 119 -22.77 9.50 -12.28
N VAL A 120 -21.94 10.00 -11.37
CA VAL A 120 -22.33 11.11 -10.46
C VAL A 120 -22.54 12.40 -11.23
N MET A 121 -21.71 12.71 -12.22
CA MET A 121 -21.85 13.90 -13.06
C MET A 121 -23.09 13.84 -13.96
N SER A 122 -23.58 12.65 -14.29
CA SER A 122 -24.80 12.45 -15.09
C SER A 122 -26.09 12.50 -14.28
N LEU A 123 -26.04 12.63 -12.95
CA LEU A 123 -27.21 12.84 -12.12
C LEU A 123 -27.98 14.12 -12.52
N PRO A 124 -29.30 14.20 -12.27
CA PRO A 124 -30.09 15.42 -12.56
C PRO A 124 -29.51 16.70 -11.96
N VAL A 125 -28.77 16.58 -10.85
CA VAL A 125 -28.07 17.67 -10.17
C VAL A 125 -26.68 17.96 -10.75
N GLY A 126 -26.15 17.11 -11.64
CA GLY A 126 -24.77 17.16 -12.12
C GLY A 126 -24.38 18.50 -12.76
N SER A 127 -25.30 19.14 -13.51
CA SER A 127 -25.04 20.47 -14.12
C SER A 127 -24.84 21.60 -13.11
N ARG A 128 -25.15 21.36 -11.84
CA ARG A 128 -24.96 22.28 -10.72
C ARG A 128 -23.73 21.95 -9.85
N LEU A 129 -22.97 20.94 -10.24
CA LEU A 129 -21.73 20.54 -9.55
C LEU A 129 -20.52 21.15 -10.26
N ARG A 130 -19.58 21.64 -9.47
CA ARG A 130 -18.22 21.98 -9.88
C ARG A 130 -17.28 20.99 -9.21
N TRP A 131 -16.20 20.62 -9.86
CA TRP A 131 -15.34 19.55 -9.35
C TRP A 131 -13.88 19.97 -9.22
N LEU A 132 -13.28 19.62 -8.10
CA LEU A 132 -11.85 19.67 -7.90
C LEU A 132 -11.39 18.37 -7.21
N ASP A 133 -10.59 17.58 -7.92
CA ASP A 133 -9.94 16.40 -7.39
C ASP A 133 -8.59 16.77 -6.76
N LEU A 134 -8.41 16.41 -5.52
CA LEU A 134 -7.15 16.58 -4.80
C LEU A 134 -6.53 15.21 -4.52
N VAL A 135 -5.23 15.08 -4.77
CA VAL A 135 -4.49 13.82 -4.63
C VAL A 135 -3.42 14.00 -3.57
N VAL A 136 -3.37 13.10 -2.59
CA VAL A 136 -2.42 13.20 -1.47
C VAL A 136 -1.12 12.45 -1.70
N GLY A 137 -1.14 11.34 -2.45
CA GLY A 137 0.04 10.50 -2.69
C GLY A 137 0.21 10.05 -4.14
N ASP A 138 1.44 9.75 -4.52
CA ASP A 138 1.74 9.05 -5.77
C ASP A 138 1.36 7.56 -5.66
N ALA A 139 1.73 6.74 -6.65
CA ALA A 139 1.41 5.31 -6.67
C ALA A 139 2.10 4.49 -5.56
N ASP A 140 3.11 5.02 -4.91
CA ASP A 140 3.84 4.40 -3.79
C ASP A 140 3.51 5.05 -2.44
N ASN A 141 2.49 5.94 -2.42
CA ASN A 141 2.06 6.73 -1.28
C ASN A 141 3.13 7.73 -0.77
N ALA A 142 4.08 8.12 -1.62
CA ALA A 142 4.88 9.31 -1.34
C ALA A 142 4.04 10.57 -1.63
N PRO A 143 4.32 11.71 -0.96
CA PRO A 143 3.54 12.93 -1.15
C PRO A 143 3.35 13.30 -2.62
N ALA A 144 2.10 13.52 -3.03
CA ALA A 144 1.74 13.83 -4.41
C ALA A 144 2.39 15.11 -4.92
N ARG A 145 2.78 15.12 -6.18
CA ARG A 145 3.35 16.25 -6.91
C ARG A 145 2.51 16.57 -8.15
N PRO A 146 2.60 17.77 -8.70
CA PRO A 146 1.90 18.12 -9.93
C PRO A 146 2.20 17.16 -11.11
N SER A 147 3.42 16.58 -11.15
CA SER A 147 3.82 15.59 -12.17
C SER A 147 3.04 14.26 -12.11
N ASP A 148 2.39 13.96 -10.98
CA ASP A 148 1.66 12.71 -10.76
C ASP A 148 0.19 12.82 -11.25
N LEU A 149 -0.31 14.06 -11.37
CA LEU A 149 -1.70 14.34 -11.72
C LEU A 149 -2.16 13.88 -13.11
N PRO A 150 -1.33 13.93 -14.19
CA PRO A 150 -1.74 13.38 -15.48
C PRO A 150 -2.07 11.90 -15.43
N ALA A 151 -1.30 11.12 -14.66
CA ALA A 151 -1.54 9.69 -14.46
C ALA A 151 -2.85 9.47 -13.68
N TRP A 152 -3.10 10.24 -12.63
CA TRP A 152 -4.36 10.17 -11.87
C TRP A 152 -5.56 10.57 -12.76
N ARG A 153 -5.46 11.70 -13.49
CA ARG A 153 -6.51 12.15 -14.40
C ARG A 153 -6.92 11.09 -15.42
N ALA A 154 -5.99 10.28 -15.89
CA ALA A 154 -6.26 9.18 -16.83
C ALA A 154 -7.08 8.04 -16.22
N LEU A 155 -7.16 7.93 -14.90
CA LEU A 155 -7.94 6.92 -14.18
C LEU A 155 -9.38 7.41 -13.87
N VAL A 156 -9.64 8.73 -13.98
CA VAL A 156 -10.95 9.31 -13.71
C VAL A 156 -11.85 9.14 -14.94
N ASP A 157 -13.01 8.52 -14.74
CA ASP A 157 -14.04 8.49 -15.76
C ASP A 157 -14.64 9.91 -15.95
N ALA A 158 -14.84 10.31 -17.21
CA ALA A 158 -15.32 11.64 -17.59
C ALA A 158 -14.51 12.82 -16.98
N PRO A 159 -13.19 12.91 -17.21
CA PRO A 159 -12.34 13.92 -16.57
C PRO A 159 -12.52 15.36 -17.10
N ALA A 160 -13.35 15.56 -18.14
CA ALA A 160 -13.66 16.90 -18.66
C ALA A 160 -14.49 17.69 -17.65
N GLY A 161 -14.10 18.94 -17.41
CA GLY A 161 -14.75 19.81 -16.41
C GLY A 161 -14.33 19.53 -14.96
N ILE A 162 -13.30 18.68 -14.76
CA ILE A 162 -12.67 18.44 -13.46
C ILE A 162 -11.27 19.03 -13.45
N ALA A 163 -10.98 19.88 -12.48
CA ALA A 163 -9.63 20.31 -12.19
C ALA A 163 -8.96 19.38 -11.16
N PHE A 164 -7.63 19.34 -11.14
CA PHE A 164 -6.86 18.45 -10.31
C PHE A 164 -5.76 19.22 -9.57
N GLY A 165 -5.53 18.89 -8.29
CA GLY A 165 -4.49 19.50 -7.47
C GLY A 165 -3.73 18.45 -6.66
N ALA A 166 -2.43 18.68 -6.42
CA ALA A 166 -1.64 17.90 -5.49
C ALA A 166 -1.78 18.51 -4.08
N ASP A 167 -2.36 17.75 -3.13
CA ASP A 167 -2.59 18.19 -1.75
C ASP A 167 -2.07 17.14 -0.76
N PRO A 168 -0.78 17.17 -0.40
CA PRO A 168 -0.21 16.16 0.47
C PRO A 168 -0.80 16.19 1.89
N SER A 169 -2.02 15.68 1.99
CA SER A 169 -2.82 15.46 3.21
C SER A 169 -3.27 16.70 4.02
N PHE A 170 -3.15 17.91 3.45
CA PHE A 170 -3.54 19.12 4.18
C PHE A 170 -5.04 19.17 4.51
N LEU A 171 -5.92 19.04 3.51
CA LEU A 171 -7.38 19.08 3.75
C LEU A 171 -7.87 17.89 4.57
N LEU A 172 -7.25 16.71 4.43
CA LEU A 172 -7.57 15.56 5.27
C LEU A 172 -7.32 15.84 6.75
N ARG A 173 -6.20 16.50 7.07
CA ARG A 173 -5.87 16.86 8.47
C ARG A 173 -6.74 17.96 9.01
N ALA A 174 -7.13 18.89 8.15
CA ALA A 174 -7.95 20.05 8.54
C ALA A 174 -9.44 19.73 8.70
N LEU A 175 -10.00 18.90 7.81
CA LEU A 175 -11.44 18.61 7.74
C LEU A 175 -11.81 17.18 8.16
N GLY A 176 -10.83 16.31 8.27
CA GLY A 176 -11.08 14.92 8.70
C GLY A 176 -11.45 14.83 10.17
N PRO A 177 -12.33 13.89 10.56
CA PRO A 177 -12.66 13.65 11.95
C PRO A 177 -11.43 13.19 12.75
N ALA A 178 -11.39 13.51 14.03
CA ALA A 178 -10.26 13.20 14.93
C ALA A 178 -9.91 11.70 15.03
N GLY A 179 -10.84 10.81 14.65
CA GLY A 179 -10.64 9.35 14.64
C GLY A 179 -10.04 8.77 13.35
N GLY A 180 -9.67 9.63 12.39
CA GLY A 180 -9.26 9.24 11.06
C GLY A 180 -10.38 9.36 10.02
N VAL A 181 -10.03 9.27 8.74
CA VAL A 181 -10.95 9.46 7.62
C VAL A 181 -10.80 8.35 6.59
N LEU A 182 -11.89 7.78 6.12
CA LEU A 182 -11.88 6.88 4.97
C LEU A 182 -11.79 7.68 3.67
N LEU A 183 -10.94 7.25 2.76
CA LEU A 183 -10.80 7.84 1.44
C LEU A 183 -11.73 7.16 0.41
N PRO A 184 -12.22 7.92 -0.59
CA PRO A 184 -12.04 9.37 -0.76
C PRO A 184 -12.89 10.19 0.21
N LEU A 185 -12.40 11.37 0.56
CA LEU A 185 -13.15 12.35 1.33
C LEU A 185 -13.83 13.35 0.37
N TYR A 186 -15.13 13.53 0.51
CA TYR A 186 -15.90 14.52 -0.21
C TYR A 186 -16.21 15.70 0.70
N VAL A 187 -15.86 16.90 0.27
CA VAL A 187 -16.21 18.15 0.92
C VAL A 187 -17.12 18.93 -0.01
N LEU A 188 -18.33 19.22 0.45
CA LEU A 188 -19.35 19.92 -0.33
C LEU A 188 -19.38 21.40 0.07
N VAL A 189 -19.11 22.29 -0.87
CA VAL A 189 -18.95 23.72 -0.62
C VAL A 189 -19.94 24.52 -1.46
N ASP A 190 -20.70 25.43 -0.84
CA ASP A 190 -21.54 26.40 -1.57
C ASP A 190 -20.66 27.41 -2.29
N THR A 191 -20.74 27.45 -3.62
CA THR A 191 -19.91 28.36 -4.44
C THR A 191 -20.23 29.86 -4.23
N ARG A 192 -21.37 30.20 -3.67
CA ARG A 192 -21.73 31.59 -3.41
C ARG A 192 -21.11 32.16 -2.15
N THR A 193 -20.79 31.31 -1.19
CA THR A 193 -20.31 31.72 0.14
C THR A 193 -19.00 31.08 0.54
N MET A 194 -18.53 30.09 -0.25
CA MET A 194 -17.38 29.22 0.03
C MET A 194 -17.50 28.51 1.39
N ARG A 195 -18.73 28.31 1.86
CA ARG A 195 -19.02 27.62 3.12
C ARG A 195 -19.16 26.11 2.91
N VAL A 196 -18.58 25.33 3.79
CA VAL A 196 -18.73 23.86 3.82
C VAL A 196 -20.16 23.51 4.26
N HIS A 197 -20.84 22.67 3.51
CA HIS A 197 -22.19 22.15 3.78
C HIS A 197 -22.22 20.62 3.95
N GLY A 198 -21.08 20.00 4.11
CA GLY A 198 -20.97 18.60 4.45
C GLY A 198 -19.60 18.02 4.12
N VAL A 199 -19.21 17.09 4.96
CA VAL A 199 -18.01 16.27 4.79
C VAL A 199 -18.45 14.82 4.81
N VAL A 200 -18.17 14.06 3.75
CA VAL A 200 -18.59 12.66 3.60
C VAL A 200 -17.40 11.79 3.26
N SER A 201 -17.18 10.78 4.05
CA SER A 201 -16.02 9.89 3.98
C SER A 201 -16.41 8.57 3.33
N ASN A 202 -15.80 8.24 2.20
CA ASN A 202 -16.02 7.01 1.43
C ASN A 202 -17.50 6.60 1.33
N PRO A 203 -18.39 7.45 0.80
CA PRO A 203 -19.80 7.13 0.72
C PRO A 203 -20.07 6.00 -0.29
N ASP A 204 -21.11 5.19 -0.07
CA ASP A 204 -21.67 4.40 -1.17
C ASP A 204 -22.33 5.34 -2.21
N PRO A 205 -22.56 4.86 -3.45
CA PRO A 205 -23.07 5.71 -4.54
C PRO A 205 -24.41 6.36 -4.24
N ALA A 206 -25.34 5.63 -3.62
CA ALA A 206 -26.68 6.14 -3.30
C ALA A 206 -26.62 7.21 -2.19
N ALA A 207 -25.78 6.99 -1.18
CA ALA A 207 -25.53 7.95 -0.12
C ALA A 207 -24.91 9.25 -0.65
N LEU A 208 -23.93 9.15 -1.57
CA LEU A 208 -23.34 10.33 -2.21
C LEU A 208 -24.38 11.09 -3.04
N ALA A 209 -25.13 10.41 -3.89
CA ALA A 209 -26.16 11.01 -4.73
C ALA A 209 -27.26 11.70 -3.87
N THR A 210 -27.71 11.04 -2.81
CA THR A 210 -28.65 11.60 -1.83
C THR A 210 -28.08 12.85 -1.18
N ARG A 211 -26.83 12.82 -0.70
CA ARG A 211 -26.21 13.97 -0.02
C ARG A 211 -26.06 15.17 -0.94
N LEU A 212 -25.64 14.96 -2.20
CA LEU A 212 -25.54 16.03 -3.21
C LEU A 212 -26.89 16.69 -3.48
N ALA A 213 -27.94 15.87 -3.69
CA ALA A 213 -29.28 16.38 -3.95
C ALA A 213 -29.87 17.11 -2.73
N THR A 214 -29.65 16.58 -1.53
CA THR A 214 -30.07 17.22 -0.26
C THR A 214 -29.38 18.57 -0.07
N THR A 215 -28.04 18.61 -0.21
CA THR A 215 -27.27 19.86 -0.07
C THR A 215 -27.77 20.95 -1.03
N LEU A 216 -28.03 20.61 -2.29
CA LEU A 216 -28.56 21.59 -3.26
C LEU A 216 -29.96 22.04 -2.91
N ALA A 217 -30.84 21.18 -2.41
CA ALA A 217 -32.18 21.56 -1.97
C ALA A 217 -32.10 22.48 -0.74
N GLU A 218 -31.29 22.16 0.25
CA GLU A 218 -31.07 22.98 1.44
C GLU A 218 -30.57 24.39 1.06
N LEU A 219 -29.59 24.49 0.16
CA LEU A 219 -29.03 25.75 -0.31
C LEU A 219 -30.06 26.63 -1.08
N ASP A 220 -31.02 26.00 -1.74
CA ASP A 220 -32.09 26.68 -2.47
C ASP A 220 -33.34 26.96 -1.60
N GLY A 221 -33.34 26.57 -0.32
CA GLY A 221 -34.50 26.64 0.57
C GLY A 221 -35.65 25.71 0.14
N ALA A 222 -35.36 24.67 -0.59
CA ALA A 222 -36.32 23.66 -1.06
C ALA A 222 -36.35 22.44 -0.13
N THR A 223 -37.45 21.67 -0.20
CA THR A 223 -37.54 20.41 0.52
C THR A 223 -36.55 19.39 -0.06
N PRO A 224 -35.68 18.78 0.75
CA PRO A 224 -34.80 17.73 0.29
C PRO A 224 -35.58 16.55 -0.34
N PRO A 225 -35.07 15.92 -1.41
CA PRO A 225 -35.70 14.75 -1.98
C PRO A 225 -35.62 13.54 -1.04
N ALA A 226 -36.46 12.55 -1.29
CA ALA A 226 -36.34 11.27 -0.58
C ALA A 226 -34.95 10.64 -0.81
N PRO A 227 -34.38 9.97 0.20
CA PRO A 227 -33.11 9.28 0.03
C PRO A 227 -33.14 8.26 -1.10
N ILE A 228 -32.09 8.22 -1.89
CA ILE A 228 -31.86 7.21 -2.91
C ILE A 228 -31.38 5.95 -2.19
N SER A 229 -31.93 4.79 -2.56
CA SER A 229 -31.50 3.49 -2.04
C SER A 229 -31.22 2.55 -3.21
N GLU A 230 -30.14 1.78 -3.09
CA GLU A 230 -29.82 0.70 -4.00
C GLU A 230 -29.95 -0.65 -3.26
N PRO A 231 -30.40 -1.73 -3.94
CA PRO A 231 -30.45 -3.05 -3.33
C PRO A 231 -29.03 -3.51 -3.01
N LEU A 232 -28.85 -4.11 -1.84
CA LEU A 232 -27.58 -4.69 -1.43
C LEU A 232 -27.34 -6.01 -2.20
N VAL A 233 -26.11 -6.20 -2.67
CA VAL A 233 -25.69 -7.47 -3.25
C VAL A 233 -25.54 -8.50 -2.11
N ASP A 234 -26.10 -9.70 -2.33
CA ASP A 234 -26.21 -10.77 -1.32
C ASP A 234 -26.87 -10.31 0.01
N GLY A 235 -27.64 -9.21 -0.04
CA GLY A 235 -28.29 -8.60 1.12
C GLY A 235 -27.32 -7.91 2.12
N ILE A 236 -26.06 -7.75 1.77
CA ILE A 236 -24.99 -7.29 2.68
C ILE A 236 -24.18 -6.15 2.09
N PHE A 237 -23.75 -6.25 0.82
CA PHE A 237 -22.74 -5.37 0.24
C PHE A 237 -23.34 -4.24 -0.58
N HIS A 238 -22.87 -3.02 -0.40
CA HIS A 238 -23.08 -1.95 -1.35
C HIS A 238 -22.35 -2.25 -2.67
N ARG A 239 -22.79 -1.62 -3.76
CA ARG A 239 -22.27 -1.85 -5.10
C ARG A 239 -20.75 -1.62 -5.16
N ASN A 240 -20.27 -0.52 -4.61
CA ASN A 240 -18.82 -0.22 -4.56
C ASN A 240 -18.01 -1.27 -3.79
N GLU A 241 -18.55 -1.79 -2.69
CA GLU A 241 -17.91 -2.87 -1.92
C GLU A 241 -17.85 -4.15 -2.77
N TRP A 242 -18.97 -4.50 -3.41
CA TRP A 242 -19.07 -5.72 -4.23
C TRP A 242 -18.19 -5.68 -5.47
N ASP A 243 -18.13 -4.55 -6.17
CA ASP A 243 -17.27 -4.39 -7.35
C ASP A 243 -15.80 -4.62 -7.00
N MET A 244 -15.35 -4.11 -5.85
CA MET A 244 -13.98 -4.36 -5.36
C MET A 244 -13.76 -5.83 -4.95
N ILE A 245 -14.76 -6.47 -4.33
CA ILE A 245 -14.71 -7.90 -3.95
C ILE A 245 -14.63 -8.79 -5.21
N ARG A 246 -15.35 -8.44 -6.24
CA ARG A 246 -15.39 -9.19 -7.50
C ARG A 246 -14.04 -9.25 -8.22
N ASP A 247 -13.17 -8.26 -7.99
CA ASP A 247 -11.87 -8.13 -8.63
C ASP A 247 -10.72 -8.86 -7.90
N VAL A 248 -11.02 -9.59 -6.81
CA VAL A 248 -9.98 -10.25 -5.99
C VAL A 248 -9.56 -11.63 -6.50
N VAL A 249 -9.81 -11.99 -7.74
CA VAL A 249 -9.45 -13.31 -8.31
C VAL A 249 -7.93 -13.52 -8.29
N THR A 250 -7.47 -14.64 -7.71
CA THR A 250 -6.04 -14.99 -7.62
C THR A 250 -5.36 -14.94 -8.99
N PRO A 251 -4.23 -14.21 -9.14
CA PRO A 251 -3.58 -14.05 -10.43
C PRO A 251 -2.89 -15.35 -10.89
N ALA A 252 -3.04 -15.70 -12.16
CA ALA A 252 -2.53 -16.94 -12.74
C ALA A 252 -1.04 -16.89 -13.07
N ALA A 253 -0.51 -15.76 -13.51
CA ALA A 253 0.88 -15.60 -13.91
C ALA A 253 1.41 -14.21 -13.55
N PRO A 254 2.70 -14.09 -13.18
CA PRO A 254 3.32 -12.79 -12.91
C PRO A 254 3.47 -11.97 -14.19
N PRO A 255 3.54 -10.62 -14.07
CA PRO A 255 3.82 -9.76 -15.21
C PRO A 255 5.18 -10.07 -15.83
N ALA A 256 5.37 -9.71 -17.11
CA ALA A 256 6.66 -9.83 -17.76
C ALA A 256 7.74 -9.02 -17.01
N ASP A 257 8.95 -9.56 -16.96
CA ASP A 257 10.12 -8.88 -16.40
C ASP A 257 11.20 -8.71 -17.49
N PRO A 258 11.14 -7.64 -18.28
CA PRO A 258 12.14 -7.40 -19.34
C PRO A 258 13.55 -7.14 -18.80
N THR A 259 13.69 -6.81 -17.50
CA THR A 259 15.01 -6.59 -16.88
C THR A 259 15.78 -7.90 -16.63
N ASN A 260 15.11 -9.04 -16.82
CA ASN A 260 15.65 -10.38 -16.71
C ASN A 260 15.29 -11.21 -17.98
N ALA A 261 16.16 -11.30 -18.95
CA ALA A 261 15.91 -11.99 -20.23
C ALA A 261 15.61 -13.50 -20.07
N VAL A 262 15.96 -14.10 -18.91
CA VAL A 262 15.70 -15.51 -18.59
C VAL A 262 14.55 -15.69 -17.58
N ALA A 263 13.76 -14.64 -17.34
CA ALA A 263 12.71 -14.61 -16.33
C ALA A 263 11.73 -15.80 -16.40
N ASP A 264 11.38 -16.23 -17.61
CA ASP A 264 10.43 -17.32 -17.88
C ASP A 264 11.10 -18.55 -18.50
N SER A 265 12.46 -18.64 -18.43
CA SER A 265 13.24 -19.78 -18.93
C SER A 265 13.15 -20.98 -17.99
N VAL A 266 12.72 -22.13 -18.52
CA VAL A 266 12.68 -23.40 -17.76
C VAL A 266 14.08 -23.80 -17.26
N ALA A 267 15.12 -23.61 -18.09
CA ALA A 267 16.49 -23.93 -17.71
C ALA A 267 17.00 -23.02 -16.59
N ALA A 268 16.68 -21.71 -16.65
CA ALA A 268 17.04 -20.78 -15.60
C ALA A 268 16.26 -21.07 -14.30
N ALA A 269 14.97 -21.39 -14.38
CA ALA A 269 14.18 -21.79 -13.21
C ALA A 269 14.72 -23.08 -12.55
N ALA A 270 15.17 -24.06 -13.34
CA ALA A 270 15.79 -25.28 -12.82
C ALA A 270 17.12 -25.00 -12.08
N LEU A 271 17.98 -24.13 -12.64
CA LEU A 271 19.16 -23.64 -11.94
C LEU A 271 18.79 -22.87 -10.68
N GLY A 272 17.82 -21.96 -10.78
CA GLY A 272 17.33 -21.16 -9.66
C GLY A 272 16.81 -22.04 -8.51
N LYS A 273 16.04 -23.09 -8.83
CA LYS A 273 15.59 -24.09 -7.84
C LYS A 273 16.79 -24.75 -7.15
N ALA A 274 17.77 -25.19 -7.92
CA ALA A 274 18.97 -25.81 -7.35
C ALA A 274 19.71 -24.86 -6.40
N LEU A 275 19.80 -23.56 -6.73
CA LEU A 275 20.43 -22.55 -5.89
C LEU A 275 19.59 -22.19 -4.66
N PHE A 276 18.27 -22.15 -4.79
CA PHE A 276 17.34 -21.82 -3.71
C PHE A 276 17.45 -22.79 -2.52
N PHE A 277 17.76 -24.07 -2.79
CA PHE A 277 17.95 -25.11 -1.78
C PHE A 277 19.43 -25.38 -1.45
N ASP A 278 20.38 -24.71 -2.13
CA ASP A 278 21.80 -24.97 -1.94
C ASP A 278 22.37 -24.29 -0.70
N THR A 279 22.55 -25.02 0.39
CA THR A 279 23.22 -24.52 1.61
C THR A 279 24.67 -24.14 1.38
N GLY A 280 25.33 -24.67 0.34
CA GLY A 280 26.72 -24.33 0.00
C GLY A 280 26.91 -22.88 -0.50
N LEU A 281 25.86 -22.08 -0.60
CA LEU A 281 25.96 -20.64 -0.80
C LEU A 281 26.32 -19.89 0.50
N SER A 282 26.09 -20.49 1.67
CA SER A 282 26.47 -19.90 2.96
C SER A 282 27.89 -20.33 3.37
N THR A 283 28.57 -19.50 4.13
CA THR A 283 29.95 -19.73 4.57
C THR A 283 30.11 -21.04 5.31
N GLU A 284 29.14 -21.42 6.15
CA GLU A 284 29.16 -22.66 6.94
C GLU A 284 28.37 -23.81 6.31
N ALA A 285 27.87 -23.62 5.08
CA ALA A 285 27.04 -24.60 4.37
C ALA A 285 25.79 -25.06 5.16
N THR A 286 25.21 -24.15 6.00
CA THR A 286 24.06 -24.46 6.87
C THR A 286 22.79 -23.78 6.47
N VAL A 287 22.85 -22.67 5.69
CA VAL A 287 21.72 -21.81 5.34
C VAL A 287 21.55 -21.71 3.84
N SER A 288 20.32 -21.82 3.37
CA SER A 288 19.90 -21.55 1.99
C SER A 288 18.68 -20.61 1.98
N CYS A 289 18.19 -20.21 0.80
CA CYS A 289 16.94 -19.44 0.69
C CYS A 289 15.77 -20.22 1.34
N ALA A 290 15.69 -21.52 1.13
CA ALA A 290 14.66 -22.40 1.70
C ALA A 290 14.72 -22.50 3.24
N THR A 291 15.82 -22.14 3.89
CA THR A 291 15.90 -22.10 5.36
C THR A 291 14.95 -21.06 5.95
N CYS A 292 14.85 -19.89 5.30
CA CYS A 292 13.95 -18.80 5.70
C CYS A 292 12.62 -18.84 4.93
N HIS A 293 12.62 -19.33 3.69
CA HIS A 293 11.43 -19.43 2.83
C HIS A 293 11.04 -20.91 2.63
N ASP A 294 10.68 -21.57 3.74
CA ASP A 294 10.33 -22.99 3.78
C ASP A 294 8.98 -23.23 3.05
N PRO A 295 8.94 -24.04 1.97
CA PRO A 295 7.68 -24.36 1.30
C PRO A 295 6.63 -25.00 2.21
N GLY A 296 7.04 -25.73 3.25
CA GLY A 296 6.15 -26.33 4.25
C GLY A 296 5.62 -25.33 5.29
N LYS A 297 6.02 -24.05 5.23
CA LYS A 297 5.63 -22.98 6.15
C LYS A 297 5.21 -21.72 5.41
N GLU A 298 4.43 -21.87 4.37
CA GLU A 298 3.93 -20.74 3.59
C GLU A 298 5.05 -19.86 2.96
N LEU A 299 6.20 -20.47 2.62
CA LEU A 299 7.40 -19.76 2.14
C LEU A 299 7.86 -18.64 3.12
N SER A 300 7.75 -18.92 4.41
CA SER A 300 8.28 -18.14 5.54
C SER A 300 8.97 -19.11 6.50
N ASP A 301 9.55 -18.62 7.61
CA ASP A 301 10.17 -19.49 8.62
C ASP A 301 9.28 -19.72 9.85
N GLY A 302 8.14 -19.03 9.94
CA GLY A 302 7.20 -19.11 11.07
C GLY A 302 7.74 -18.46 12.36
N ARG A 303 8.79 -17.64 12.27
CA ARG A 303 9.44 -17.01 13.42
C ARG A 303 9.06 -15.52 13.51
N PRO A 304 9.14 -14.91 14.70
CA PRO A 304 8.97 -13.46 14.85
C PRO A 304 10.01 -12.65 14.07
N THR A 305 11.26 -13.11 14.06
CA THR A 305 12.34 -12.53 13.26
C THR A 305 13.06 -13.62 12.49
N ALA A 306 13.52 -13.28 11.29
CA ALA A 306 14.29 -14.20 10.44
C ALA A 306 15.53 -14.74 11.15
N MET A 307 15.84 -16.03 10.89
CA MET A 307 17.04 -16.68 11.42
C MET A 307 17.84 -17.28 10.25
N GLY A 308 18.83 -16.53 9.80
CA GLY A 308 19.86 -17.01 8.88
C GLY A 308 21.08 -17.56 9.65
N VAL A 309 22.29 -17.17 9.25
CA VAL A 309 23.53 -17.44 10.02
C VAL A 309 23.54 -16.67 11.34
N ALA A 310 22.77 -15.59 11.43
CA ALA A 310 22.53 -14.83 12.66
C ALA A 310 21.10 -14.29 12.70
N PRO A 311 20.59 -13.88 13.88
CA PRO A 311 19.25 -13.28 13.98
C PRO A 311 19.10 -12.00 13.13
N GLY A 312 18.05 -11.95 12.33
CA GLY A 312 17.61 -10.76 11.62
C GLY A 312 16.88 -9.78 12.52
N ASN A 313 16.48 -8.64 11.94
CA ASN A 313 15.72 -7.59 12.66
C ASN A 313 14.23 -7.59 12.32
N ARG A 314 13.82 -8.30 11.27
CA ARG A 314 12.44 -8.35 10.77
C ARG A 314 12.02 -9.79 10.52
N LYS A 315 10.72 -9.99 10.50
CA LYS A 315 10.13 -11.27 10.09
C LYS A 315 10.47 -11.59 8.63
N THR A 316 10.70 -12.87 8.34
CA THR A 316 10.77 -13.39 6.96
C THR A 316 9.44 -13.16 6.24
N PRO A 317 9.39 -12.33 5.17
CA PRO A 317 8.16 -12.13 4.41
C PRO A 317 7.82 -13.40 3.62
N ARG A 318 6.53 -13.65 3.41
CA ARG A 318 6.09 -14.69 2.47
C ARG A 318 6.41 -14.26 1.04
N ILE A 319 6.92 -15.16 0.23
CA ILE A 319 7.36 -14.87 -1.15
C ILE A 319 6.53 -15.53 -2.25
N ALA A 320 5.43 -16.21 -1.91
CA ALA A 320 4.59 -16.91 -2.89
C ALA A 320 4.12 -16.01 -4.07
N LEU A 321 3.96 -14.71 -3.84
CA LEU A 321 3.57 -13.72 -4.83
C LEU A 321 4.62 -12.60 -5.02
N ALA A 322 5.88 -12.82 -4.62
CA ALA A 322 6.93 -11.81 -4.74
C ALA A 322 7.17 -11.36 -6.19
N ALA A 323 7.00 -12.26 -7.15
CA ALA A 323 7.13 -11.96 -8.58
C ALA A 323 6.10 -10.95 -9.12
N PHE A 324 5.03 -10.71 -8.38
CA PHE A 324 4.01 -9.72 -8.74
C PHE A 324 4.24 -8.35 -8.07
N SER A 325 5.12 -8.27 -7.07
CA SER A 325 5.36 -7.04 -6.32
C SER A 325 6.22 -6.06 -7.10
N ARG A 326 5.86 -4.77 -7.01
CA ARG A 326 6.65 -3.69 -7.62
C ARG A 326 7.99 -3.50 -6.92
N TRP A 327 7.99 -3.58 -5.60
CA TRP A 327 9.14 -3.40 -4.73
C TRP A 327 9.36 -4.64 -3.88
N GLN A 328 10.59 -4.98 -3.63
CA GLN A 328 10.94 -6.17 -2.86
C GLN A 328 11.39 -5.81 -1.44
N PHE A 329 11.28 -6.77 -0.51
CA PHE A 329 11.42 -6.62 0.94
C PHE A 329 10.28 -5.79 1.57
N TRP A 330 10.28 -5.68 2.90
CA TRP A 330 9.33 -4.88 3.66
C TRP A 330 9.46 -3.37 3.39
N ASP A 331 10.68 -2.91 3.10
CA ASP A 331 11.06 -1.51 2.94
C ASP A 331 11.31 -1.11 1.47
N GLY A 332 11.16 -2.03 0.54
CA GLY A 332 11.31 -1.76 -0.88
C GLY A 332 12.73 -1.42 -1.31
N ARG A 333 13.77 -1.96 -0.64
CA ARG A 333 15.18 -1.69 -0.95
C ARG A 333 15.73 -2.40 -2.19
N ALA A 334 14.86 -3.11 -2.94
CA ALA A 334 15.18 -3.64 -4.27
C ALA A 334 13.98 -3.43 -5.22
N ASP A 335 14.28 -3.13 -6.49
CA ASP A 335 13.32 -2.76 -7.53
C ASP A 335 12.97 -3.90 -8.49
N SER A 336 13.62 -5.03 -8.36
CA SER A 336 13.39 -6.23 -9.17
C SER A 336 13.59 -7.49 -8.35
N LEU A 337 12.95 -8.58 -8.76
CA LEU A 337 13.07 -9.87 -8.06
C LEU A 337 14.50 -10.41 -8.11
N TRP A 338 15.17 -10.26 -9.25
CA TRP A 338 16.55 -10.74 -9.42
C TRP A 338 17.56 -9.93 -8.58
N SER A 339 17.37 -8.62 -8.42
CA SER A 339 18.25 -7.81 -7.57
C SER A 339 18.02 -8.12 -6.09
N GLN A 340 16.77 -8.40 -5.70
CA GLN A 340 16.42 -8.83 -4.36
C GLN A 340 17.16 -10.13 -3.97
N ALA A 341 17.17 -11.13 -4.87
CA ALA A 341 17.77 -12.43 -4.60
C ALA A 341 19.28 -12.38 -4.29
N LEU A 342 19.98 -11.33 -4.75
CA LEU A 342 21.41 -11.13 -4.50
C LEU A 342 21.71 -10.62 -3.08
N GLY A 343 20.82 -9.79 -2.53
CA GLY A 343 21.03 -9.16 -1.23
C GLY A 343 21.26 -10.15 -0.08
N PRO A 344 20.37 -11.13 0.15
CA PRO A 344 20.51 -12.14 1.20
C PRO A 344 21.81 -12.95 1.12
N ILE A 345 22.34 -13.20 -0.08
CA ILE A 345 23.56 -13.99 -0.28
C ILE A 345 24.76 -13.32 0.40
N GLU A 346 24.92 -12.01 0.24
CA GLU A 346 26.05 -11.25 0.80
C GLU A 346 25.76 -10.66 2.19
N ASN A 347 24.51 -10.76 2.68
CA ASN A 347 24.14 -10.26 4.01
C ASN A 347 24.70 -11.17 5.10
N ALA A 348 25.52 -10.58 5.98
CA ALA A 348 26.19 -11.28 7.07
C ALA A 348 25.26 -11.94 8.10
N LYS A 349 23.97 -11.56 8.13
CA LYS A 349 22.98 -12.17 9.04
C LYS A 349 22.10 -13.22 8.35
N GLU A 350 22.01 -13.17 7.02
CA GLU A 350 21.14 -14.06 6.26
C GLU A 350 21.92 -15.29 5.76
N ILE A 351 22.47 -15.29 4.55
CA ILE A 351 23.27 -16.41 4.01
C ILE A 351 24.75 -16.28 4.40
N GLY A 352 25.26 -15.05 4.56
CA GLY A 352 26.62 -14.78 4.98
C GLY A 352 27.70 -15.20 3.97
N GLY A 353 27.30 -15.41 2.71
CA GLY A 353 28.20 -15.81 1.63
C GLY A 353 28.88 -14.62 0.94
N SER A 354 29.44 -14.90 -0.24
CA SER A 354 30.09 -13.89 -1.06
C SER A 354 29.94 -14.19 -2.55
N ARG A 355 29.98 -13.15 -3.40
CA ARG A 355 29.85 -13.33 -4.87
C ARG A 355 30.93 -14.21 -5.47
N VAL A 356 32.16 -14.20 -4.96
CA VAL A 356 33.24 -15.08 -5.43
C VAL A 356 32.92 -16.55 -5.10
N ALA A 357 32.46 -16.84 -3.88
CA ALA A 357 32.07 -18.19 -3.50
C ALA A 357 30.90 -18.72 -4.36
N VAL A 358 29.91 -17.87 -4.66
CA VAL A 358 28.81 -18.18 -5.60
C VAL A 358 29.34 -18.54 -6.99
N VAL A 359 30.27 -17.75 -7.53
CA VAL A 359 30.88 -18.01 -8.85
C VAL A 359 31.60 -19.34 -8.86
N ARG A 360 32.42 -19.63 -7.85
CA ARG A 360 33.10 -20.93 -7.71
C ARG A 360 32.09 -22.08 -7.62
N ARG A 361 31.03 -21.91 -6.84
CA ARG A 361 29.96 -22.90 -6.67
C ARG A 361 29.23 -23.18 -7.97
N LEU A 362 28.86 -22.14 -8.73
CA LEU A 362 28.25 -22.28 -10.05
C LEU A 362 29.15 -22.99 -11.04
N ALA A 363 30.42 -22.60 -11.13
CA ALA A 363 31.36 -23.15 -12.09
C ALA A 363 31.76 -24.60 -11.78
N THR A 364 31.63 -25.07 -10.54
CA THR A 364 32.01 -26.43 -10.15
C THR A 364 30.82 -27.36 -9.93
N ARG A 365 29.87 -26.95 -9.08
CA ARG A 365 28.73 -27.81 -8.68
C ARG A 365 27.56 -27.72 -9.65
N HIS A 366 27.33 -26.56 -10.26
CA HIS A 366 26.16 -26.29 -11.11
C HIS A 366 26.57 -26.00 -12.57
N ALA A 367 27.76 -26.39 -13.03
CA ALA A 367 28.33 -25.99 -14.34
C ALA A 367 27.43 -26.33 -15.52
N SER A 368 26.84 -27.53 -15.57
CA SER A 368 25.96 -27.93 -16.68
C SER A 368 24.63 -27.19 -16.66
N ALA A 369 24.04 -26.98 -15.48
CA ALA A 369 22.80 -26.19 -15.34
C ALA A 369 23.03 -24.71 -15.68
N LEU A 370 24.18 -24.13 -15.29
CA LEU A 370 24.58 -22.79 -15.64
C LEU A 370 24.73 -22.63 -17.16
N ALA A 371 25.41 -23.56 -17.82
CA ALA A 371 25.59 -23.54 -19.29
C ALA A 371 24.24 -23.68 -20.03
N ALA A 372 23.31 -24.47 -19.51
CA ALA A 372 21.97 -24.61 -20.08
C ALA A 372 21.12 -23.33 -19.90
N ALA A 373 21.23 -22.66 -18.76
CA ALA A 373 20.48 -21.43 -18.46
C ALA A 373 21.08 -20.20 -19.16
N PHE A 374 22.42 -20.14 -19.26
CA PHE A 374 23.19 -19.00 -19.77
C PHE A 374 24.31 -19.46 -20.74
N PRO A 375 23.97 -19.95 -21.93
CA PRO A 375 24.94 -20.59 -22.85
C PRO A 375 26.07 -19.67 -23.31
N SER A 376 25.88 -18.37 -23.28
CA SER A 376 26.86 -17.38 -23.71
C SER A 376 27.55 -16.64 -22.54
N LEU A 377 27.35 -17.08 -21.29
CA LEU A 377 27.93 -16.42 -20.13
C LEU A 377 29.41 -16.76 -19.99
N PRO A 378 30.33 -15.81 -20.12
CA PRO A 378 31.76 -16.07 -19.91
C PRO A 378 32.04 -16.27 -18.41
N LEU A 379 32.74 -17.33 -18.09
CA LEU A 379 33.21 -17.57 -16.72
C LEU A 379 34.59 -16.92 -16.50
N PRO A 380 34.86 -16.36 -15.31
CA PRO A 380 36.19 -15.90 -14.95
C PRO A 380 37.17 -17.09 -14.76
N ASP A 381 38.45 -16.82 -14.92
CA ASP A 381 39.49 -17.80 -14.57
C ASP A 381 39.52 -17.99 -13.05
N LEU A 382 39.03 -19.15 -12.60
CA LEU A 382 38.94 -19.48 -11.17
C LEU A 382 40.31 -19.54 -10.46
N ALA A 383 41.40 -19.77 -11.22
CA ALA A 383 42.74 -19.80 -10.64
C ALA A 383 43.22 -18.42 -10.17
N ARG A 384 42.63 -17.38 -10.69
CA ARG A 384 42.95 -15.97 -10.33
C ARG A 384 42.09 -15.44 -9.20
N LEU A 385 41.03 -16.15 -8.82
CA LEU A 385 40.10 -15.70 -7.79
C LEU A 385 40.48 -16.25 -6.42
N PRO A 386 40.26 -15.50 -5.33
CA PRO A 386 40.30 -16.00 -3.97
C PRO A 386 39.21 -17.06 -3.73
N ASP A 387 39.25 -17.79 -2.62
CA ASP A 387 38.21 -18.77 -2.31
C ASP A 387 36.84 -18.17 -2.02
N GLY A 388 36.81 -16.91 -1.56
CA GLY A 388 35.63 -16.12 -1.30
C GLY A 388 35.96 -14.63 -1.39
N GLY A 389 34.93 -13.80 -1.28
CA GLY A 389 35.08 -12.34 -1.24
C GLY A 389 33.93 -11.60 -1.93
N LYS A 390 33.71 -10.37 -1.46
CA LYS A 390 32.71 -9.42 -1.94
C LYS A 390 33.27 -8.00 -1.75
N PRO A 391 32.65 -6.95 -2.29
CA PRO A 391 33.08 -5.57 -2.07
C PRO A 391 33.26 -5.27 -0.59
N GLY A 392 34.39 -4.65 -0.24
CA GLY A 392 34.83 -4.37 1.13
C GLY A 392 35.76 -5.43 1.74
N ASP A 393 35.88 -6.61 1.11
CA ASP A 393 36.86 -7.63 1.52
C ASP A 393 38.20 -7.39 0.80
N ALA A 394 39.30 -7.31 1.54
CA ALA A 394 40.61 -6.97 0.99
C ALA A 394 41.04 -7.87 -0.20
N ALA A 395 40.76 -9.18 -0.12
CA ALA A 395 41.08 -10.12 -1.19
C ALA A 395 40.27 -9.85 -2.47
N TYR A 396 39.00 -9.45 -2.35
CA TYR A 396 38.16 -9.06 -3.47
C TYR A 396 38.58 -7.69 -4.02
N ASP A 397 38.82 -6.72 -3.14
CA ASP A 397 39.15 -5.36 -3.54
C ASP A 397 40.50 -5.27 -4.27
N ALA A 398 41.40 -6.18 -4.01
CA ALA A 398 42.69 -6.33 -4.72
C ALA A 398 42.56 -6.93 -6.13
N LEU A 399 41.42 -7.53 -6.51
CA LEU A 399 41.23 -8.08 -7.84
C LEU A 399 41.26 -7.00 -8.93
N PRO A 400 41.77 -7.29 -10.15
CA PRO A 400 41.62 -6.42 -11.29
C PRO A 400 40.15 -6.10 -11.60
N ALA A 401 39.88 -4.92 -12.14
CA ALA A 401 38.52 -4.48 -12.47
C ALA A 401 37.80 -5.46 -13.42
N SER A 402 38.53 -6.06 -14.38
CA SER A 402 38.00 -7.07 -15.30
C SER A 402 37.54 -8.34 -14.58
N ASP A 403 38.26 -8.77 -13.55
CA ASP A 403 37.90 -9.97 -12.78
C ASP A 403 36.70 -9.68 -11.87
N LYS A 404 36.64 -8.49 -11.25
CA LYS A 404 35.46 -8.02 -10.49
C LYS A 404 34.21 -7.96 -11.36
N ASP A 405 34.33 -7.45 -12.59
CA ASP A 405 33.22 -7.38 -13.55
C ASP A 405 32.74 -8.79 -13.96
N ALA A 406 33.67 -9.68 -14.27
CA ALA A 406 33.35 -11.06 -14.63
C ALA A 406 32.68 -11.82 -13.46
N VAL A 407 33.18 -11.66 -12.23
CA VAL A 407 32.59 -12.22 -11.02
C VAL A 407 31.18 -11.69 -10.81
N THR A 408 31.00 -10.37 -10.89
CA THR A 408 29.69 -9.73 -10.67
C THR A 408 28.67 -10.16 -11.73
N ARG A 409 29.09 -10.33 -13.00
CA ARG A 409 28.23 -10.82 -14.08
C ARG A 409 27.67 -12.21 -13.80
N VAL A 410 28.51 -13.13 -13.34
CA VAL A 410 28.08 -14.50 -12.98
C VAL A 410 27.22 -14.47 -11.71
N PHE A 411 27.54 -13.61 -10.74
CA PHE A 411 26.72 -13.43 -9.55
C PHE A 411 25.31 -12.92 -9.89
N VAL A 412 25.20 -11.96 -10.81
CA VAL A 412 23.91 -11.46 -11.32
C VAL A 412 23.12 -12.59 -12.02
N ALA A 413 23.80 -13.46 -12.79
CA ALA A 413 23.14 -14.60 -13.41
C ALA A 413 22.53 -15.56 -12.35
N ALA A 414 23.17 -15.73 -11.19
CA ALA A 414 22.58 -16.49 -10.08
C ALA A 414 21.27 -15.83 -9.58
N GLY A 415 21.26 -14.52 -9.36
CA GLY A 415 20.05 -13.79 -8.96
C GLY A 415 18.93 -13.88 -10.01
N LYS A 416 19.26 -13.75 -11.29
CA LYS A 416 18.32 -13.91 -12.42
C LYS A 416 17.73 -15.33 -12.48
N ALA A 417 18.51 -16.35 -12.22
CA ALA A 417 18.04 -17.73 -12.15
C ALA A 417 17.13 -17.98 -10.95
N ILE A 418 17.51 -17.50 -9.74
CA ILE A 418 16.67 -17.61 -8.54
C ILE A 418 15.32 -16.91 -8.79
N ALA A 419 15.32 -15.69 -9.35
CA ALA A 419 14.11 -14.98 -9.72
C ALA A 419 13.25 -15.77 -10.72
N ALA A 420 13.85 -16.43 -11.73
CA ALA A 420 13.12 -17.28 -12.67
C ALA A 420 12.41 -18.45 -11.95
N TYR A 421 13.02 -19.03 -10.92
CA TYR A 421 12.37 -20.04 -10.08
C TYR A 421 11.24 -19.46 -9.23
N GLU A 422 11.46 -18.36 -8.54
CA GLU A 422 10.43 -17.71 -7.72
C GLU A 422 9.22 -17.26 -8.55
N ARG A 423 9.41 -16.93 -9.82
CA ARG A 423 8.34 -16.61 -10.78
C ARG A 423 7.45 -17.81 -11.09
N THR A 424 7.87 -19.03 -10.78
CA THR A 424 7.01 -20.22 -10.92
C THR A 424 6.06 -20.41 -9.75
N PHE A 425 6.26 -19.72 -8.62
CA PHE A 425 5.41 -19.85 -7.44
C PHE A 425 3.99 -19.33 -7.70
N ARG A 426 3.02 -20.02 -7.13
CA ARG A 426 1.60 -19.68 -7.20
C ARG A 426 0.99 -19.83 -5.80
N VAL A 427 -0.22 -19.31 -5.65
CA VAL A 427 -1.06 -19.54 -4.47
C VAL A 427 -2.35 -20.21 -4.94
N GLN A 428 -2.81 -21.21 -4.21
CA GLN A 428 -4.08 -21.85 -4.51
C GLN A 428 -5.24 -20.86 -4.30
N PRO A 429 -6.28 -20.89 -5.16
CA PRO A 429 -7.53 -20.18 -4.91
C PRO A 429 -8.14 -20.58 -3.57
N ASN A 430 -8.84 -19.66 -2.93
CA ASN A 430 -9.48 -19.87 -1.63
C ASN A 430 -10.98 -19.57 -1.67
N ALA A 431 -11.65 -19.59 -0.51
CA ALA A 431 -13.09 -19.35 -0.40
C ALA A 431 -13.50 -17.96 -0.91
N LEU A 432 -12.65 -16.94 -0.75
CA LEU A 432 -12.93 -15.61 -1.29
C LEU A 432 -12.93 -15.61 -2.83
N ASP A 433 -12.04 -16.36 -3.47
CA ASP A 433 -12.03 -16.51 -4.94
C ASP A 433 -13.31 -17.17 -5.46
N ALA A 434 -13.84 -18.17 -4.76
CA ALA A 434 -15.10 -18.81 -5.11
C ALA A 434 -16.29 -17.84 -4.91
N TYR A 435 -16.30 -17.13 -3.79
CA TYR A 435 -17.32 -16.14 -3.48
C TYR A 435 -17.33 -14.98 -4.50
N SER A 436 -16.16 -14.44 -4.86
CA SER A 436 -16.03 -13.37 -5.86
C SER A 436 -16.55 -13.77 -7.26
N ARG A 437 -16.53 -15.07 -7.57
CA ARG A 437 -17.13 -15.61 -8.81
C ARG A 437 -18.63 -15.89 -8.74
N GLY A 438 -19.27 -15.58 -7.60
CA GLY A 438 -20.72 -15.72 -7.41
C GLY A 438 -21.16 -16.99 -6.66
N GLU A 439 -20.23 -17.78 -6.12
CA GLU A 439 -20.55 -18.94 -5.27
C GLU A 439 -20.95 -18.47 -3.86
N SER A 440 -22.18 -18.03 -3.68
CA SER A 440 -22.66 -17.39 -2.45
C SER A 440 -22.51 -18.28 -1.20
N GLY A 441 -22.46 -19.59 -1.34
CA GLY A 441 -22.23 -20.55 -0.27
C GLY A 441 -20.75 -20.74 0.13
N ALA A 442 -19.80 -20.14 -0.60
CA ALA A 442 -18.37 -20.30 -0.33
C ALA A 442 -17.92 -19.62 0.97
N LEU A 443 -18.64 -18.60 1.42
CA LEU A 443 -18.46 -17.95 2.71
C LEU A 443 -19.69 -18.13 3.60
N SER A 444 -19.50 -18.41 4.87
CA SER A 444 -20.54 -18.40 5.88
C SER A 444 -21.06 -16.99 6.15
N ALA A 445 -22.19 -16.85 6.82
CA ALA A 445 -22.76 -15.55 7.19
C ALA A 445 -21.79 -14.72 8.06
N ALA A 446 -21.04 -15.35 8.96
CA ALA A 446 -20.06 -14.66 9.80
C ALA A 446 -18.86 -14.16 9.00
N GLU A 447 -18.37 -14.96 8.04
CA GLU A 447 -17.26 -14.57 7.16
C GLU A 447 -17.66 -13.45 6.19
N LYS A 448 -18.89 -13.48 5.65
CA LYS A 448 -19.44 -12.38 4.86
C LYS A 448 -19.56 -11.09 5.68
N GLN A 449 -20.02 -11.18 6.92
CA GLN A 449 -20.09 -10.04 7.82
C GLN A 449 -18.67 -9.48 8.10
N GLY A 450 -17.70 -10.36 8.32
CA GLY A 450 -16.30 -9.97 8.49
C GLY A 450 -15.72 -9.28 7.24
N LEU A 451 -16.04 -9.77 6.04
CA LEU A 451 -15.65 -9.15 4.77
C LEU A 451 -16.29 -7.77 4.60
N ALA A 452 -17.58 -7.62 4.93
CA ALA A 452 -18.26 -6.32 4.86
C ALA A 452 -17.63 -5.31 5.83
N LEU A 453 -17.29 -5.72 7.05
CA LEU A 453 -16.58 -4.87 8.01
C LEU A 453 -15.18 -4.54 7.52
N PHE A 454 -14.44 -5.50 6.96
CA PHE A 454 -13.12 -5.27 6.36
C PHE A 454 -13.15 -4.17 5.28
N ALA A 455 -14.20 -4.14 4.46
CA ALA A 455 -14.41 -3.05 3.50
C ALA A 455 -14.73 -1.72 4.20
N ARG A 456 -15.66 -1.72 5.16
CA ARG A 456 -16.23 -0.52 5.78
C ARG A 456 -15.32 0.18 6.77
N VAL A 457 -14.42 -0.55 7.45
CA VAL A 457 -13.40 0.05 8.31
C VAL A 457 -12.14 0.46 7.57
N GLY A 458 -12.11 0.35 6.23
CA GLY A 458 -11.06 0.89 5.38
C GLY A 458 -9.92 -0.05 5.03
N CYS A 459 -9.96 -1.33 5.41
CA CYS A 459 -8.89 -2.27 5.05
C CYS A 459 -8.73 -2.41 3.53
N MET A 460 -9.84 -2.31 2.78
CA MET A 460 -9.83 -2.35 1.31
C MET A 460 -9.27 -1.09 0.65
N GLN A 461 -8.91 -0.04 1.38
CA GLN A 461 -8.16 1.06 0.80
C GLN A 461 -6.77 0.61 0.32
N CYS A 462 -6.11 -0.25 1.12
CA CYS A 462 -4.77 -0.79 0.87
C CYS A 462 -4.80 -2.26 0.42
N HIS A 463 -5.70 -3.08 0.99
CA HIS A 463 -5.80 -4.51 0.70
C HIS A 463 -6.91 -4.81 -0.31
N TRP A 464 -6.66 -4.55 -1.59
CA TRP A 464 -7.59 -4.71 -2.70
C TRP A 464 -6.97 -5.44 -3.91
N GLY A 465 -7.80 -5.73 -4.89
CA GLY A 465 -7.39 -6.37 -6.14
C GLY A 465 -6.90 -7.82 -5.98
N PRO A 466 -6.36 -8.41 -7.05
CA PRO A 466 -6.08 -9.85 -7.13
C PRO A 466 -5.15 -10.39 -6.05
N ARG A 467 -4.28 -9.56 -5.49
CA ARG A 467 -3.31 -9.95 -4.46
C ARG A 467 -3.67 -9.46 -3.06
N LEU A 468 -4.76 -8.69 -2.91
CA LEU A 468 -5.13 -8.04 -1.66
C LEU A 468 -3.97 -7.18 -1.11
N THR A 469 -3.40 -6.36 -1.97
CA THR A 469 -2.34 -5.37 -1.67
C THR A 469 -2.25 -4.33 -2.78
N ASP A 470 -1.98 -3.10 -2.40
CA ASP A 470 -1.65 -1.98 -3.28
C ASP A 470 -0.16 -1.90 -3.64
N ASP A 471 0.72 -2.69 -2.96
CA ASP A 471 2.19 -2.61 -3.02
C ASP A 471 2.79 -1.23 -2.63
N ALA A 472 2.00 -0.33 -2.07
CA ALA A 472 2.46 0.98 -1.61
C ALA A 472 3.02 0.91 -0.17
N PHE A 473 3.52 2.03 0.33
CA PHE A 473 4.17 2.12 1.63
C PHE A 473 3.35 2.97 2.59
N HIS A 474 3.02 2.40 3.75
CA HIS A 474 2.15 3.04 4.73
C HIS A 474 2.74 3.05 6.14
N VAL A 475 2.51 4.14 6.87
CA VAL A 475 2.85 4.26 8.30
C VAL A 475 1.63 3.85 9.12
N THR A 476 1.56 2.57 9.46
CA THR A 476 0.45 2.02 10.25
C THR A 476 0.75 1.93 11.73
N ARG A 477 2.01 2.05 12.13
CA ARG A 477 2.49 1.78 13.49
C ARG A 477 2.06 0.40 14.03
N LEU A 478 1.66 -0.49 13.12
CA LEU A 478 1.38 -1.87 13.47
C LEU A 478 2.69 -2.55 13.80
N SER A 479 2.74 -3.29 14.88
CA SER A 479 3.88 -4.08 15.32
C SER A 479 5.21 -3.35 15.13
N SER A 480 5.89 -3.18 16.13
CA SER A 480 7.03 -2.36 16.06
C SER A 480 8.29 -3.08 16.12
N GLY A 481 9.19 -2.53 15.56
CA GLY A 481 10.49 -2.52 16.15
C GLY A 481 11.35 -3.64 15.65
N ARG A 482 12.53 -3.26 15.59
CA ARG A 482 13.70 -4.12 15.41
C ARG A 482 13.83 -5.04 16.62
N ALA A 483 14.45 -6.20 16.43
CA ALA A 483 14.72 -7.15 17.51
C ALA A 483 15.54 -6.54 18.67
N ASP A 484 16.26 -5.44 18.42
CA ASP A 484 17.01 -4.68 19.44
C ASP A 484 16.13 -3.69 20.24
N GLY A 485 14.81 -3.65 19.97
CA GLY A 485 13.87 -2.78 20.66
C GLY A 485 13.82 -1.35 20.13
N GLY A 486 14.61 -1.01 19.11
CA GLY A 486 14.61 0.30 18.46
C GLY A 486 13.48 0.49 17.45
N ALA A 487 13.20 1.74 17.09
CA ALA A 487 12.29 2.09 16.01
C ALA A 487 12.81 1.59 14.65
N ASP A 488 11.91 1.11 13.82
CA ASP A 488 12.24 0.71 12.44
C ASP A 488 11.80 1.81 11.46
N THR A 489 12.76 2.43 10.80
CA THR A 489 12.55 3.55 9.88
C THR A 489 11.98 3.14 8.51
N GLY A 490 11.91 1.84 8.23
CA GLY A 490 11.22 1.30 7.07
C GLY A 490 11.69 1.85 5.73
N ARG A 491 10.75 2.39 4.95
CA ARG A 491 10.97 2.90 3.58
C ARG A 491 12.03 3.99 3.50
N SER A 492 12.18 4.80 4.53
CA SER A 492 13.21 5.87 4.56
C SER A 492 14.61 5.30 4.35
N ASP A 493 14.98 4.28 5.13
CA ASP A 493 16.28 3.60 4.99
C ASP A 493 16.33 2.72 3.74
N GLY A 494 15.22 2.04 3.43
CA GLY A 494 15.11 1.19 2.25
C GLY A 494 15.33 1.96 0.94
N LEU A 495 14.83 3.18 0.85
CA LEU A 495 15.05 4.03 -0.32
C LEU A 495 16.50 4.50 -0.45
N GLY A 496 17.17 4.78 0.65
CA GLY A 496 18.61 5.07 0.66
C GLY A 496 19.43 3.88 0.14
N GLN A 497 19.14 2.67 0.61
CA GLN A 497 19.80 1.45 0.16
C GLN A 497 19.51 1.16 -1.32
N LEU A 498 18.25 1.34 -1.76
CA LEU A 498 17.86 1.16 -3.15
C LEU A 498 18.67 2.08 -4.08
N ARG A 499 18.78 3.37 -3.74
CA ARG A 499 19.54 4.34 -4.54
C ARG A 499 21.04 4.04 -4.59
N ALA A 500 21.59 3.47 -3.54
CA ALA A 500 22.99 3.06 -3.48
C ALA A 500 23.29 1.70 -4.14
N SER A 501 22.23 0.96 -4.55
CA SER A 501 22.40 -0.38 -5.14
C SER A 501 23.05 -0.33 -6.51
N GLU A 502 24.04 -1.20 -6.74
CA GLU A 502 24.59 -1.45 -8.08
C GLU A 502 23.67 -2.34 -8.96
N PHE A 503 22.63 -2.96 -8.36
CA PHE A 503 21.76 -3.95 -8.99
C PHE A 503 20.36 -3.39 -9.30
N LEU A 504 20.28 -2.22 -9.89
CA LEU A 504 19.00 -1.64 -10.29
C LEU A 504 18.48 -2.24 -11.60
N GLY A 505 17.16 -2.37 -11.72
CA GLY A 505 16.49 -2.75 -12.97
C GLY A 505 16.75 -1.75 -14.10
N SER A 506 17.05 -0.49 -13.79
CA SER A 506 17.52 0.54 -14.74
C SER A 506 19.04 0.59 -14.88
N GLY A 507 19.80 -0.23 -14.15
CA GLY A 507 21.27 -0.24 -14.14
C GLY A 507 21.91 -1.13 -15.21
N ARG A 508 23.23 -1.13 -15.25
CA ARG A 508 24.05 -1.84 -16.25
C ARG A 508 23.92 -3.37 -16.25
N TRP A 509 23.38 -3.95 -15.18
CA TRP A 509 23.20 -5.40 -15.04
C TRP A 509 21.82 -5.89 -15.49
N SER A 510 20.92 -4.96 -15.79
CA SER A 510 19.61 -5.24 -16.40
C SER A 510 19.77 -5.64 -17.87
N ASP A 511 18.94 -6.56 -18.34
CA ASP A 511 18.89 -6.93 -19.76
C ASP A 511 18.12 -5.90 -20.59
N ALA A 512 17.27 -5.08 -19.94
CA ALA A 512 16.54 -3.97 -20.55
C ALA A 512 16.48 -2.76 -19.60
N PRO A 513 17.57 -2.00 -19.43
CA PRO A 513 17.63 -0.88 -18.47
C PRO A 513 16.52 0.17 -18.66
N ALA A 514 16.11 0.42 -19.91
CA ALA A 514 15.03 1.37 -20.23
C ALA A 514 13.65 0.92 -19.70
N SER A 515 13.50 -0.37 -19.39
CA SER A 515 12.29 -0.94 -18.79
C SER A 515 12.38 -1.03 -17.27
N GLY A 516 13.52 -0.65 -16.68
CA GLY A 516 13.69 -0.60 -15.22
C GLY A 516 12.77 0.43 -14.59
N ARG A 517 12.44 0.22 -13.32
CA ARG A 517 11.56 1.13 -12.58
C ARG A 517 12.19 2.51 -12.42
N VAL A 518 11.37 3.53 -12.57
CA VAL A 518 11.76 4.89 -12.19
C VAL A 518 11.77 4.93 -10.66
N LEU A 519 12.93 5.31 -10.11
CA LEU A 519 13.06 5.47 -8.68
C LEU A 519 12.26 6.69 -8.21
N PRO A 520 11.64 6.64 -7.00
CA PRO A 520 11.02 7.81 -6.42
C PRO A 520 12.00 8.99 -6.40
N ALA A 521 11.52 10.19 -6.75
CA ALA A 521 12.37 11.37 -6.82
C ALA A 521 13.02 11.67 -5.44
N SER A 522 14.22 12.25 -5.49
CA SER A 522 14.97 12.62 -4.27
C SER A 522 14.64 14.03 -3.77
N ASP A 523 13.98 14.83 -4.60
CA ASP A 523 13.75 16.25 -4.42
C ASP A 523 12.42 16.49 -3.70
N GLY A 524 12.51 16.88 -2.46
CA GLY A 524 11.45 17.56 -1.74
C GLY A 524 10.31 16.72 -1.14
N ALA A 525 10.23 15.40 -1.38
CA ALA A 525 9.40 14.58 -0.49
C ALA A 525 10.03 14.63 0.90
N PRO A 526 9.32 15.07 1.94
CA PRO A 526 9.90 15.06 3.25
C PRO A 526 10.28 13.61 3.55
N ALA A 527 11.58 13.36 3.75
CA ALA A 527 12.09 12.05 4.19
C ALA A 527 11.28 11.52 5.40
N ARG A 528 10.69 12.42 6.14
CA ARG A 528 9.76 12.20 7.25
C ARG A 528 8.49 11.44 6.87
N ALA A 529 7.92 11.65 5.69
CA ALA A 529 6.71 10.94 5.24
C ALA A 529 6.97 9.45 4.98
N LEU A 530 8.24 9.07 4.79
CA LEU A 530 8.65 7.69 4.51
C LEU A 530 9.19 6.97 5.76
N VAL A 531 9.39 7.71 6.87
CA VAL A 531 9.87 7.13 8.13
C VAL A 531 8.80 6.24 8.72
N GLY A 532 9.14 4.98 9.02
CA GLY A 532 8.20 4.01 9.58
C GLY A 532 7.16 3.46 8.59
N ALA A 533 7.27 3.82 7.29
CA ALA A 533 6.41 3.26 6.25
C ALA A 533 6.93 1.89 5.80
N PHE A 534 6.00 0.93 5.66
CA PHE A 534 6.27 -0.42 5.18
C PHE A 534 5.33 -0.77 4.04
N LYS A 535 5.82 -1.61 3.14
CA LYS A 535 5.04 -2.10 2.02
C LYS A 535 3.86 -2.92 2.51
N THR A 536 2.66 -2.64 2.00
CA THR A 536 1.46 -3.44 2.24
C THR A 536 1.71 -4.89 1.79
N PRO A 537 1.67 -5.88 2.69
CA PRO A 537 1.83 -7.27 2.29
C PRO A 537 0.56 -7.81 1.63
N SER A 538 0.71 -8.78 0.73
CA SER A 538 -0.44 -9.54 0.24
C SER A 538 -1.10 -10.31 1.39
N LEU A 539 -2.44 -10.33 1.42
CA LEU A 539 -3.19 -11.16 2.37
C LEU A 539 -3.47 -12.58 1.86
N ARG A 540 -3.06 -12.92 0.64
CA ARG A 540 -3.19 -14.29 0.12
C ARG A 540 -2.42 -15.26 0.98
N GLY A 541 -3.09 -16.30 1.51
CA GLY A 541 -2.51 -17.31 2.41
C GLY A 541 -2.15 -16.79 3.81
N ILE A 542 -2.70 -15.64 4.23
CA ILE A 542 -2.39 -15.03 5.54
C ILE A 542 -2.81 -15.91 6.72
N ALA A 543 -3.81 -16.77 6.55
CA ALA A 543 -4.38 -17.59 7.62
C ALA A 543 -3.33 -18.44 8.37
N ALA A 544 -2.30 -18.92 7.68
CA ALA A 544 -1.23 -19.76 8.25
C ALA A 544 0.11 -19.02 8.44
N ALA A 545 0.14 -17.69 8.33
CA ALA A 545 1.38 -16.92 8.29
C ALA A 545 1.83 -16.31 9.63
N ALA A 546 1.22 -16.73 10.74
CA ALA A 546 1.60 -16.23 12.07
C ALA A 546 3.11 -16.43 12.37
N PRO A 547 3.72 -15.56 13.20
CA PRO A 547 3.21 -14.28 13.68
C PRO A 547 3.20 -13.22 12.59
N TYR A 548 2.46 -12.11 12.77
CA TYR A 548 2.21 -11.09 11.74
C TYR A 548 2.98 -9.79 11.98
N GLY A 549 2.95 -8.91 10.96
CA GLY A 549 3.67 -7.65 10.93
C GLY A 549 5.14 -7.80 10.53
N HIS A 550 5.78 -6.71 10.14
CA HIS A 550 7.20 -6.71 9.75
C HIS A 550 8.15 -7.07 10.90
N GLY A 551 7.78 -6.76 12.14
CA GLY A 551 8.50 -7.14 13.36
C GLY A 551 8.06 -8.47 13.96
N GLY A 552 7.04 -9.16 13.38
CA GLY A 552 6.56 -10.46 13.86
C GLY A 552 5.98 -10.42 15.28
N THR A 553 5.41 -9.30 15.72
CA THR A 553 4.93 -9.11 17.09
C THR A 553 3.48 -9.49 17.29
N GLU A 554 2.70 -9.57 16.21
CA GLU A 554 1.29 -9.92 16.27
C GLU A 554 1.11 -11.44 16.21
N ALA A 555 0.69 -12.04 17.32
CA ALA A 555 0.62 -13.51 17.45
C ALA A 555 -0.54 -14.14 16.67
N SER A 556 -1.59 -13.37 16.38
CA SER A 556 -2.83 -13.87 15.78
C SER A 556 -3.48 -12.83 14.86
N LEU A 557 -4.44 -13.27 14.03
CA LEU A 557 -5.26 -12.36 13.23
C LEU A 557 -6.11 -11.43 14.12
N VAL A 558 -6.48 -11.89 15.30
CA VAL A 558 -7.20 -11.05 16.30
C VAL A 558 -6.28 -9.93 16.80
N SER A 559 -5.04 -10.23 17.19
CA SER A 559 -4.11 -9.19 17.66
C SER A 559 -3.80 -8.16 16.57
N VAL A 560 -3.74 -8.57 15.29
CA VAL A 560 -3.60 -7.65 14.15
C VAL A 560 -4.78 -6.68 14.08
N THR A 561 -6.01 -7.21 14.13
CA THR A 561 -7.21 -6.35 14.03
C THR A 561 -7.39 -5.47 15.26
N GLU A 562 -7.01 -5.92 16.45
CA GLU A 562 -6.95 -5.10 17.66
C GLU A 562 -5.94 -3.96 17.53
N SER A 563 -4.74 -4.24 17.05
CA SER A 563 -3.72 -3.22 16.80
C SER A 563 -4.20 -2.14 15.83
N TYR A 564 -4.82 -2.53 14.70
CA TYR A 564 -5.41 -1.56 13.76
C TYR A 564 -6.56 -0.79 14.41
N GLY A 565 -7.48 -1.46 15.09
CA GLY A 565 -8.65 -0.84 15.72
C GLY A 565 -8.28 0.18 16.79
N THR A 566 -7.16 -0.02 17.49
CA THR A 566 -6.63 0.94 18.48
C THR A 566 -5.73 2.02 17.88
N GLY A 567 -5.34 1.90 16.61
CA GLY A 567 -4.46 2.85 15.92
C GLY A 567 -2.97 2.54 16.09
N GLY A 568 -2.63 1.29 16.36
CA GLY A 568 -1.24 0.83 16.49
C GLY A 568 -0.52 1.39 17.72
N LEU A 569 0.81 1.46 17.66
CA LEU A 569 1.62 1.99 18.75
C LEU A 569 1.35 3.47 19.00
N ALA A 570 1.28 3.87 20.27
CA ALA A 570 1.21 5.27 20.64
C ALA A 570 2.44 6.04 20.12
N ALA A 571 2.26 7.31 19.77
CA ALA A 571 3.36 8.16 19.30
C ALA A 571 4.51 8.31 20.33
N SER A 572 4.22 8.13 21.61
CA SER A 572 5.18 8.15 22.71
C SER A 572 5.93 6.83 22.90
N ASP A 573 5.52 5.74 22.23
CA ASP A 573 6.24 4.47 22.30
C ASP A 573 7.60 4.61 21.59
N PRO A 574 8.74 4.28 22.24
CA PRO A 574 10.06 4.45 21.63
C PRO A 574 10.27 3.60 20.38
N ARG A 575 9.41 2.63 20.15
CA ARG A 575 9.41 1.77 18.99
C ARG A 575 8.62 2.37 17.83
N ALA A 576 7.72 3.33 18.05
CA ALA A 576 6.94 3.96 17.01
C ALA A 576 7.82 4.81 16.11
N ALA A 577 7.69 4.63 14.79
CA ALA A 577 8.37 5.43 13.78
C ALA A 577 7.33 6.11 12.88
N GLY A 578 7.63 7.33 12.48
CA GLY A 578 6.81 8.12 11.56
C GLY A 578 5.48 8.63 12.15
N ASP A 579 4.76 9.37 11.34
CA ASP A 579 3.44 9.91 11.66
C ASP A 579 2.35 8.96 11.11
N LEU A 580 1.43 8.54 11.99
CA LEU A 580 0.31 7.70 11.57
C LEU A 580 -0.49 8.38 10.46
N GLU A 581 -0.85 7.62 9.45
CA GLU A 581 -1.62 8.13 8.32
C GLU A 581 -3.05 8.52 8.73
N PRO A 582 -3.58 9.67 8.28
CA PRO A 582 -4.88 10.17 8.72
C PRO A 582 -6.06 9.35 8.20
N TRP A 583 -5.86 8.50 7.19
CA TRP A 583 -6.89 7.58 6.66
C TRP A 583 -6.93 6.20 7.34
N LEU A 584 -6.11 5.98 8.36
CA LEU A 584 -6.25 4.83 9.24
C LEU A 584 -7.24 5.17 10.36
N ILE A 585 -8.44 4.64 10.25
CA ILE A 585 -9.49 4.87 11.24
C ILE A 585 -9.38 3.88 12.40
N ARG A 586 -9.73 4.35 13.58
CA ARG A 586 -9.99 3.48 14.72
C ARG A 586 -11.38 2.88 14.59
N PHE A 587 -11.53 1.61 14.93
CA PHE A 587 -12.81 0.92 14.90
C PHE A 587 -13.05 0.14 16.20
N ASP A 588 -14.32 -0.14 16.46
CA ASP A 588 -14.77 -0.70 17.72
C ASP A 588 -14.36 -2.18 17.91
N VAL A 589 -14.51 -2.66 19.11
CA VAL A 589 -14.17 -4.03 19.50
C VAL A 589 -15.00 -5.08 18.73
N LEU A 590 -16.23 -4.77 18.31
CA LEU A 590 -17.05 -5.71 17.55
C LEU A 590 -16.44 -5.98 16.19
N ALA A 591 -15.99 -4.93 15.48
CA ALA A 591 -15.29 -5.09 14.21
C ALA A 591 -13.95 -5.81 14.39
N GLN A 592 -13.19 -5.51 15.46
CA GLN A 592 -11.93 -6.19 15.78
C GLN A 592 -12.09 -7.72 15.89
N TRP A 593 -13.21 -8.20 16.41
CA TRP A 593 -13.48 -9.64 16.57
C TRP A 593 -14.24 -10.26 15.39
N ALA A 594 -14.98 -9.47 14.62
CA ALA A 594 -15.78 -9.98 13.50
C ALA A 594 -14.97 -10.12 12.20
N ILE A 595 -13.88 -9.36 12.01
CA ILE A 595 -13.01 -9.43 10.82
C ILE A 595 -12.15 -10.71 10.77
N PRO A 596 -11.53 -11.21 11.86
CA PRO A 596 -10.66 -12.39 11.83
C PRO A 596 -11.27 -13.67 11.22
N PRO A 597 -12.55 -14.01 11.41
CA PRO A 597 -13.17 -15.13 10.70
C PRO A 597 -13.06 -15.03 9.18
N PHE A 598 -13.25 -13.85 8.62
CA PHE A 598 -13.02 -13.61 7.18
C PHE A 598 -11.54 -13.77 6.82
N LEU A 599 -10.61 -13.15 7.55
CA LEU A 599 -9.18 -13.28 7.29
C LEU A 599 -8.70 -14.73 7.35
N ALA A 600 -9.30 -15.56 8.18
CA ALA A 600 -9.01 -16.99 8.27
C ALA A 600 -9.41 -17.77 6.99
N THR A 601 -10.34 -17.26 6.18
CA THR A 601 -10.68 -17.84 4.87
C THR A 601 -9.65 -17.57 3.79
N LEU A 602 -8.75 -16.61 4.02
CA LEU A 602 -7.66 -16.26 3.10
C LEU A 602 -6.51 -17.26 3.23
N SER A 603 -6.86 -18.54 3.31
CA SER A 603 -5.95 -19.67 3.14
C SER A 603 -5.52 -19.77 1.66
N GLY A 604 -4.67 -20.68 1.35
CA GLY A 604 -4.18 -20.94 0.00
C GLY A 604 -2.71 -21.31 0.09
N GLU A 605 -2.46 -22.63 0.14
CA GLU A 605 -1.09 -23.15 0.19
C GLU A 605 -0.29 -22.66 -1.03
N PRO A 606 0.99 -22.33 -0.86
CA PRO A 606 1.85 -22.03 -1.97
C PRO A 606 2.04 -23.26 -2.85
N ILE A 607 1.94 -23.10 -4.16
CA ILE A 607 2.34 -24.09 -5.15
C ILE A 607 3.78 -23.78 -5.51
N VAL A 608 4.69 -24.68 -5.13
CA VAL A 608 6.13 -24.55 -5.36
C VAL A 608 6.57 -25.72 -6.24
N PRO A 609 6.86 -25.50 -7.54
CA PRO A 609 7.26 -26.56 -8.48
C PRO A 609 8.61 -27.20 -8.20
#